data_02c1114f77a3d2613204cb70fdb0862e
#
_entry.id   02c1114f77a3d2613204cb70fdb0862e
#
_cell.length_a   1.000
_cell.length_b   1.000
_cell.length_c   1.000
_cell.angle_alpha   90.00
_cell.angle_beta   90.00
_cell.angle_gamma   90.00
#
_symmetry.space_group_name_H-M   'P 1'
#
loop_
_entity.id
_entity.type
_entity.pdbx_description
1 polymer ?
#
loop_
_entity_poly.entity_id
_entity_poly.type
_entity_poly.pdbx_seq_one_letter_code
_entity_poly.pdbx_strand_id
1 'polypeptide(L)'
;MANAKNERKKRLSKIIVAIVIIVLALTLQSIVTNQQETEIPNQSSEQLQPIEDVTLNQSSEQQQLKEETPTRDVDGSIVVHMIDVGQADSFLLVQNGKVALVDCGTRSTGKDAVEYIKDLGITKIDYVFGTHPHDDHMGGMYDIITNFEIGKIILPKVEREQVTANWYIKLMKEISEGDYQVEYSQTGNTYQLGDAVIEILWQSEGTQSNINNYSNIMKVSFGEMDILMTGDAETEIEEEALNSEIELNAEILKVGHHGSDTSSSQEFLNAVDPEYGLISSKIGNKYNHPTEATMQKLENMDVIVYRTDECGSVVATITANNITFNCEPGDYLSGHELEEEKVA
;
A
#
# COMPACT_ATOMS: atom_id res chain seq x y z
N MET A 1 39.62 -0.61 43.91
CA MET A 1 38.30 -0.26 43.35
C MET A 1 37.89 -1.06 42.09
N ALA A 2 38.81 -1.52 41.25
CA ALA A 2 38.49 -2.31 40.03
C ALA A 2 37.84 -3.70 40.32
N ASN A 3 38.29 -4.38 41.40
CA ASN A 3 37.80 -5.73 41.72
C ASN A 3 36.31 -5.75 42.20
N ALA A 4 35.87 -4.72 42.91
CA ALA A 4 34.47 -4.59 43.38
C ALA A 4 33.48 -4.30 42.21
N LYS A 5 33.95 -3.58 41.21
CA LYS A 5 33.13 -3.27 39.99
C LYS A 5 32.92 -4.53 39.13
N ASN A 6 33.90 -5.40 39.08
CA ASN A 6 33.82 -6.67 38.31
C ASN A 6 32.91 -7.69 38.98
N GLU A 7 32.93 -7.80 40.32
CA GLU A 7 32.03 -8.64 41.09
C GLU A 7 30.56 -8.15 40.99
N ARG A 8 30.34 -6.85 40.97
CA ARG A 8 29.00 -6.27 40.79
C ARG A 8 28.42 -6.57 39.41
N LYS A 9 29.23 -6.51 38.34
CA LYS A 9 28.83 -6.90 36.97
C LYS A 9 28.49 -8.38 36.89
N LYS A 10 29.27 -9.28 37.51
CA LYS A 10 29.00 -10.72 37.55
C LYS A 10 27.72 -11.07 38.32
N ARG A 11 27.41 -10.34 39.40
CA ARG A 11 26.14 -10.53 40.14
C ARG A 11 24.93 -10.05 39.34
N LEU A 12 25.06 -8.89 38.64
CA LEU A 12 24.00 -8.35 37.81
C LEU A 12 23.68 -9.29 36.62
N SER A 13 24.70 -9.83 35.96
CA SER A 13 24.56 -10.79 34.88
C SER A 13 23.83 -12.08 35.34
N LYS A 14 24.13 -12.60 36.55
CA LYS A 14 23.44 -13.77 37.05
C LYS A 14 21.96 -13.49 37.38
N ILE A 15 21.65 -12.31 37.88
CA ILE A 15 20.26 -11.89 38.15
C ILE A 15 19.46 -11.78 36.87
N ILE A 16 20.04 -11.18 35.80
CA ILE A 16 19.39 -11.07 34.50
C ILE A 16 19.10 -12.42 33.88
N VAL A 17 20.07 -13.36 33.95
CA VAL A 17 19.87 -14.73 33.46
C VAL A 17 18.77 -15.45 34.23
N ALA A 18 18.71 -15.28 35.55
CA ALA A 18 17.66 -15.90 36.37
C ALA A 18 16.26 -15.35 36.04
N ILE A 19 16.13 -14.04 35.77
CA ILE A 19 14.86 -13.42 35.39
C ILE A 19 14.40 -13.93 34.00
N VAL A 20 15.31 -14.04 33.00
CA VAL A 20 15.00 -14.59 31.68
C VAL A 20 14.52 -16.03 31.76
N ILE A 21 15.13 -16.87 32.63
CA ILE A 21 14.69 -18.26 32.82
C ILE A 21 13.29 -18.32 33.43
N ILE A 22 12.98 -17.46 34.41
CA ILE A 22 11.66 -17.40 35.06
C ILE A 22 10.58 -16.95 34.04
N VAL A 23 10.86 -15.96 33.21
CA VAL A 23 9.93 -15.50 32.18
C VAL A 23 9.66 -16.59 31.13
N LEU A 24 10.69 -17.30 30.67
CA LEU A 24 10.56 -18.44 29.77
C LEU A 24 9.76 -19.61 30.40
N ALA A 25 9.92 -19.87 31.68
CA ALA A 25 9.15 -20.90 32.38
C ALA A 25 7.66 -20.54 32.50
N LEU A 26 7.34 -19.28 32.76
CA LEU A 26 5.96 -18.78 32.85
C LEU A 26 5.25 -18.78 31.48
N THR A 27 5.95 -18.46 30.40
CA THR A 27 5.40 -18.53 29.03
C THR A 27 5.15 -19.97 28.57
N LEU A 28 6.02 -20.90 28.91
CA LEU A 28 5.81 -22.34 28.66
C LEU A 28 4.61 -22.90 29.42
N GLN A 29 4.41 -22.45 30.65
CA GLN A 29 3.28 -22.89 31.49
C GLN A 29 1.93 -22.38 30.96
N SER A 30 1.89 -21.16 30.39
CA SER A 30 0.67 -20.62 29.75
C SER A 30 0.33 -21.33 28.44
N ILE A 31 1.31 -21.84 27.69
CA ILE A 31 1.09 -22.61 26.47
C ILE A 31 0.53 -24.01 26.78
N VAL A 32 1.00 -24.64 27.87
CA VAL A 32 0.52 -25.98 28.27
C VAL A 32 -0.90 -25.93 28.84
N THR A 33 -1.29 -24.87 29.56
CA THR A 33 -2.66 -24.70 30.06
C THR A 33 -3.69 -24.39 28.98
N ASN A 34 -3.28 -23.86 27.85
CA ASN A 34 -4.21 -23.54 26.74
C ASN A 34 -4.49 -24.74 25.81
N GLN A 35 -3.84 -25.90 26.01
CA GLN A 35 -4.07 -27.11 25.21
C GLN A 35 -5.02 -28.14 25.85
N GLN A 36 -5.59 -27.86 27.05
CA GLN A 36 -6.42 -28.82 27.78
C GLN A 36 -7.94 -28.58 27.71
N GLU A 37 -8.45 -27.62 26.96
CA GLU A 37 -9.91 -27.41 26.83
C GLU A 37 -10.38 -27.48 25.39
N THR A 38 -10.43 -28.66 24.77
CA THR A 38 -11.38 -28.99 23.68
C THR A 38 -11.56 -30.50 23.56
N GLU A 39 -12.30 -31.12 24.49
CA GLU A 39 -12.95 -32.41 24.24
C GLU A 39 -14.45 -32.18 23.99
N ILE A 40 -14.91 -32.50 22.79
CA ILE A 40 -16.33 -32.54 22.39
C ILE A 40 -16.87 -33.96 22.65
N PRO A 41 -18.04 -34.12 23.30
CA PRO A 41 -18.58 -35.45 23.59
C PRO A 41 -19.22 -36.11 22.36
N ASN A 42 -18.89 -37.37 22.23
CA ASN A 42 -19.38 -38.30 21.25
C ASN A 42 -20.85 -38.69 21.56
N GLN A 43 -21.79 -38.56 20.63
CA GLN A 43 -23.12 -39.16 20.69
C GLN A 43 -23.42 -40.02 19.47
N SER A 44 -23.51 -41.28 19.80
CA SER A 44 -24.37 -42.39 19.30
C SER A 44 -24.77 -42.50 17.82
N SER A 45 -24.33 -43.62 17.30
CA SER A 45 -24.72 -44.34 16.10
C SER A 45 -26.25 -44.59 15.98
N GLU A 46 -26.83 -44.27 14.86
CA GLU A 46 -28.05 -44.91 14.33
C GLU A 46 -27.81 -45.50 12.93
N GLN A 47 -28.30 -46.70 12.76
CA GLN A 47 -28.15 -47.57 11.59
C GLN A 47 -29.00 -47.09 10.41
N LEU A 48 -28.43 -47.03 9.22
CA LEU A 48 -29.16 -46.90 7.97
C LEU A 48 -29.02 -48.18 7.14
N GLN A 49 -30.19 -48.75 6.76
CA GLN A 49 -30.32 -49.87 5.82
C GLN A 49 -30.16 -49.39 4.36
N PRO A 50 -29.82 -50.29 3.42
CA PRO A 50 -29.49 -49.93 2.04
C PRO A 50 -30.74 -49.78 1.17
N ILE A 51 -30.71 -48.82 0.26
CA ILE A 51 -31.69 -48.65 -0.82
C ILE A 51 -31.00 -48.91 -2.17
N GLU A 52 -31.72 -49.64 -3.01
CA GLU A 52 -31.31 -50.24 -4.26
C GLU A 52 -30.97 -49.29 -5.40
N ASP A 53 -30.23 -49.82 -6.36
CA ASP A 53 -29.82 -49.32 -7.67
C ASP A 53 -30.90 -48.56 -8.46
N VAL A 54 -30.51 -47.36 -8.93
CA VAL A 54 -31.10 -46.74 -10.11
C VAL A 54 -29.99 -46.32 -11.07
N THR A 55 -30.01 -46.93 -12.24
CA THR A 55 -29.08 -46.75 -13.34
C THR A 55 -29.07 -45.32 -13.91
N LEU A 56 -27.89 -44.82 -14.07
CA LEU A 56 -27.55 -43.53 -14.68
C LEU A 56 -27.73 -43.53 -16.20
N ASN A 57 -28.24 -42.41 -16.69
CA ASN A 57 -27.92 -41.92 -18.01
C ASN A 57 -27.02 -40.64 -17.90
N GLN A 58 -25.83 -40.74 -18.48
CA GLN A 58 -24.89 -39.65 -18.60
C GLN A 58 -25.35 -38.65 -19.67
N SER A 59 -25.43 -37.38 -19.33
CA SER A 59 -25.16 -36.29 -20.25
C SER A 59 -24.43 -35.17 -19.45
N SER A 60 -23.19 -34.98 -19.83
CA SER A 60 -22.26 -33.98 -19.35
C SER A 60 -22.71 -32.57 -19.70
N GLU A 61 -23.00 -31.74 -18.71
CA GLU A 61 -22.84 -30.32 -18.75
C GLU A 61 -22.30 -29.88 -17.40
N GLN A 62 -20.98 -29.72 -17.33
CA GLN A 62 -20.33 -28.97 -16.26
C GLN A 62 -20.59 -27.49 -16.47
N GLN A 63 -21.67 -26.96 -15.92
CA GLN A 63 -21.77 -25.55 -15.63
C GLN A 63 -20.97 -25.29 -14.36
N GLN A 64 -19.78 -24.70 -14.54
CA GLN A 64 -19.06 -24.01 -13.48
C GLN A 64 -19.97 -22.88 -12.99
N LEU A 65 -20.58 -23.07 -11.82
CA LEU A 65 -21.13 -21.96 -11.06
C LEU A 65 -19.96 -21.07 -10.66
N LYS A 66 -19.80 -19.94 -11.35
CA LYS A 66 -19.07 -18.81 -10.77
C LYS A 66 -19.81 -18.47 -9.49
N GLU A 67 -19.15 -18.60 -8.34
CA GLU A 67 -19.60 -17.94 -7.12
C GLU A 67 -19.68 -16.45 -7.44
N GLU A 68 -20.90 -15.93 -7.51
CA GLU A 68 -21.10 -14.49 -7.60
C GLU A 68 -20.63 -13.91 -6.27
N THR A 69 -19.48 -13.23 -6.29
CA THR A 69 -19.03 -12.37 -5.20
C THR A 69 -20.17 -11.38 -4.92
N PRO A 70 -20.60 -11.20 -3.66
CA PRO A 70 -21.68 -10.27 -3.37
C PRO A 70 -21.26 -8.87 -3.81
N THR A 71 -22.00 -8.30 -4.78
CA THR A 71 -21.79 -6.93 -5.26
C THR A 71 -21.87 -5.98 -4.08
N ARG A 72 -20.78 -5.21 -3.82
CA ARG A 72 -20.82 -4.13 -2.83
C ARG A 72 -21.69 -3.01 -3.39
N ASP A 73 -22.84 -2.80 -2.75
CA ASP A 73 -23.71 -1.66 -3.08
C ASP A 73 -23.05 -0.41 -2.49
N VAL A 74 -22.52 0.48 -3.35
CA VAL A 74 -21.86 1.74 -2.98
C VAL A 74 -22.60 2.91 -3.60
N ASP A 75 -22.67 4.04 -2.87
CA ASP A 75 -23.35 5.24 -3.32
C ASP A 75 -22.33 6.31 -3.78
N GLY A 76 -22.64 6.96 -4.90
CA GLY A 76 -21.84 8.06 -5.44
C GLY A 76 -20.58 7.60 -6.20
N SER A 77 -19.48 8.26 -5.92
CA SER A 77 -18.18 8.01 -6.55
C SER A 77 -17.02 8.24 -5.58
N ILE A 78 -15.91 7.55 -5.80
CA ILE A 78 -14.61 7.96 -5.26
C ILE A 78 -13.86 8.76 -6.33
N VAL A 79 -13.25 9.87 -5.93
CA VAL A 79 -12.41 10.71 -6.80
C VAL A 79 -10.96 10.57 -6.36
N VAL A 80 -10.10 10.16 -7.28
CA VAL A 80 -8.66 9.97 -7.05
C VAL A 80 -7.92 11.02 -7.85
N HIS A 81 -7.16 11.88 -7.16
CA HIS A 81 -6.31 12.87 -7.77
C HIS A 81 -4.86 12.41 -7.65
N MET A 82 -4.21 12.12 -8.77
CA MET A 82 -2.75 12.05 -8.87
C MET A 82 -2.26 13.47 -9.09
N ILE A 83 -1.80 14.12 -8.03
CA ILE A 83 -1.42 15.53 -8.04
C ILE A 83 -0.06 15.68 -8.73
N ASP A 84 0.06 16.62 -9.69
CA ASP A 84 1.34 16.93 -10.29
C ASP A 84 2.25 17.67 -9.28
N VAL A 85 3.11 16.90 -8.67
CA VAL A 85 4.18 17.36 -7.76
C VAL A 85 5.57 17.10 -8.35
N GLY A 86 5.64 16.95 -9.69
CA GLY A 86 6.86 16.63 -10.43
C GLY A 86 7.24 15.14 -10.32
N GLN A 87 8.55 14.85 -10.21
CA GLN A 87 9.05 13.48 -10.02
C GLN A 87 8.86 13.06 -8.56
N ALA A 88 7.61 12.77 -8.19
CA ALA A 88 7.22 12.49 -6.81
C ALA A 88 5.76 12.00 -6.75
N ASP A 89 5.37 11.29 -5.71
CA ASP A 89 3.99 10.82 -5.51
C ASP A 89 3.19 11.72 -4.56
N SER A 90 1.95 12.00 -4.94
CA SER A 90 0.93 12.58 -4.07
C SER A 90 -0.46 12.22 -4.61
N PHE A 91 -1.15 11.32 -3.93
CA PHE A 91 -2.47 10.83 -4.33
C PHE A 91 -3.53 11.19 -3.30
N LEU A 92 -4.47 12.03 -3.71
CA LEU A 92 -5.59 12.43 -2.86
C LEU A 92 -6.84 11.63 -3.25
N LEU A 93 -7.44 10.94 -2.28
CA LEU A 93 -8.66 10.16 -2.44
C LEU A 93 -9.80 10.84 -1.70
N VAL A 94 -10.90 11.09 -2.39
CA VAL A 94 -12.07 11.76 -1.81
C VAL A 94 -13.32 10.91 -2.05
N GLN A 95 -13.99 10.50 -0.99
CA GLN A 95 -15.24 9.76 -1.05
C GLN A 95 -16.20 10.24 0.04
N ASN A 96 -17.38 10.71 -0.37
CA ASN A 96 -18.47 11.15 0.53
C ASN A 96 -17.98 12.10 1.65
N GLY A 97 -17.14 13.08 1.29
CA GLY A 97 -16.56 14.08 2.22
C GLY A 97 -15.46 13.54 3.14
N LYS A 98 -15.06 12.28 2.98
CA LYS A 98 -13.88 11.70 3.61
C LYS A 98 -12.67 11.82 2.70
N VAL A 99 -11.51 12.07 3.29
CA VAL A 99 -10.29 12.39 2.56
C VAL A 99 -9.13 11.53 3.06
N ALA A 100 -8.43 10.90 2.13
CA ALA A 100 -7.15 10.25 2.39
C ALA A 100 -6.09 10.82 1.44
N LEU A 101 -4.88 10.96 1.93
CA LEU A 101 -3.71 11.36 1.15
C LEU A 101 -2.64 10.27 1.25
N VAL A 102 -2.18 9.78 0.13
CA VAL A 102 -1.09 8.80 0.02
C VAL A 102 0.10 9.51 -0.59
N ASP A 103 1.17 9.62 0.17
CA ASP A 103 2.36 10.41 -0.10
C ASP A 103 2.09 11.92 -0.31
N CYS A 104 3.11 12.73 -0.26
CA CYS A 104 2.96 14.17 -0.11
C CYS A 104 3.91 14.98 -1.01
N GLY A 105 4.51 14.34 -2.00
CA GLY A 105 5.54 14.96 -2.83
C GLY A 105 6.87 15.20 -2.11
N THR A 106 7.74 15.98 -2.74
CA THR A 106 9.03 16.36 -2.18
C THR A 106 8.91 17.52 -1.17
N ARG A 107 9.96 17.78 -0.40
CA ARG A 107 10.07 19.01 0.43
C ARG A 107 9.92 20.31 -0.37
N SER A 108 10.21 20.30 -1.65
CA SER A 108 10.08 21.49 -2.51
C SER A 108 8.68 21.64 -3.07
N THR A 109 7.93 20.55 -3.24
CA THR A 109 6.60 20.51 -3.84
C THR A 109 5.46 20.24 -2.86
N GLY A 110 5.77 19.96 -1.59
CA GLY A 110 4.73 19.78 -0.57
C GLY A 110 3.78 20.96 -0.43
N LYS A 111 4.25 22.20 -0.70
CA LYS A 111 3.41 23.40 -0.72
C LYS A 111 2.46 23.42 -1.91
N ASP A 112 2.89 22.90 -3.06
CA ASP A 112 2.04 22.81 -4.25
C ASP A 112 0.89 21.82 -3.99
N ALA A 113 1.18 20.69 -3.34
CA ALA A 113 0.16 19.74 -2.88
C ALA A 113 -0.80 20.39 -1.85
N VAL A 114 -0.29 21.17 -0.88
CA VAL A 114 -1.12 21.92 0.08
C VAL A 114 -2.04 22.90 -0.64
N GLU A 115 -1.52 23.65 -1.62
CA GLU A 115 -2.29 24.64 -2.38
C GLU A 115 -3.38 23.95 -3.21
N TYR A 116 -3.03 22.88 -3.93
CA TYR A 116 -3.98 22.07 -4.69
C TYR A 116 -5.14 21.55 -3.80
N ILE A 117 -4.83 20.98 -2.65
CA ILE A 117 -5.84 20.42 -1.73
C ILE A 117 -6.72 21.55 -1.14
N LYS A 118 -6.15 22.71 -0.83
CA LYS A 118 -6.92 23.89 -0.36
C LYS A 118 -7.85 24.45 -1.42
N ASP A 119 -7.44 24.45 -2.69
CA ASP A 119 -8.26 24.91 -3.81
C ASP A 119 -9.48 24.03 -4.03
N LEU A 120 -9.44 22.77 -3.61
CA LEU A 120 -10.60 21.86 -3.55
C LEU A 120 -11.52 22.16 -2.34
N GLY A 121 -11.19 23.13 -1.49
CA GLY A 121 -11.96 23.49 -0.28
C GLY A 121 -11.78 22.51 0.88
N ILE A 122 -10.79 21.63 0.82
CA ILE A 122 -10.51 20.62 1.84
C ILE A 122 -9.76 21.31 3.01
N THR A 123 -10.20 21.08 4.23
CA THR A 123 -9.58 21.59 5.46
C THR A 123 -9.15 20.50 6.42
N LYS A 124 -9.64 19.27 6.18
CA LYS A 124 -9.35 18.08 6.99
C LYS A 124 -8.98 16.91 6.09
N ILE A 125 -7.96 16.16 6.50
CA ILE A 125 -7.56 14.89 5.90
C ILE A 125 -7.75 13.80 6.97
N ASP A 126 -8.64 12.84 6.72
CA ASP A 126 -8.95 11.79 7.69
C ASP A 126 -7.78 10.81 7.84
N TYR A 127 -7.05 10.52 6.75
CA TYR A 127 -5.88 9.64 6.75
C TYR A 127 -4.75 10.21 5.91
N VAL A 128 -3.53 10.22 6.43
CA VAL A 128 -2.30 10.51 5.68
C VAL A 128 -1.41 9.28 5.74
N PHE A 129 -1.17 8.67 4.58
CA PHE A 129 -0.28 7.52 4.43
C PHE A 129 1.08 7.97 3.90
N GLY A 130 2.15 7.52 4.53
CA GLY A 130 3.48 7.51 3.93
C GLY A 130 3.82 6.11 3.48
N THR A 131 4.17 5.92 2.22
CA THR A 131 4.52 4.59 1.71
C THR A 131 5.89 4.15 2.16
N HIS A 132 6.88 5.00 1.99
CA HIS A 132 8.27 4.78 2.42
C HIS A 132 9.01 6.12 2.60
N PRO A 133 10.11 6.16 3.38
CA PRO A 133 10.73 7.42 3.81
C PRO A 133 11.73 8.01 2.80
N HIS A 134 11.37 8.11 1.52
CA HIS A 134 12.08 8.94 0.54
C HIS A 134 11.48 10.34 0.45
N ASP A 135 12.30 11.31 -0.01
CA ASP A 135 11.92 12.72 -0.10
C ASP A 135 10.77 12.95 -1.06
N ASP A 136 10.74 12.23 -2.16
CA ASP A 136 9.71 12.30 -3.22
C ASP A 136 8.37 11.64 -2.85
N HIS A 137 8.27 11.07 -1.65
CA HIS A 137 7.03 10.52 -1.07
C HIS A 137 6.63 11.23 0.21
N MET A 138 7.50 11.21 1.22
CA MET A 138 7.20 11.78 2.53
C MET A 138 7.80 13.18 2.75
N GLY A 139 8.55 13.74 1.77
CA GLY A 139 9.22 15.02 1.94
C GLY A 139 8.29 16.19 2.22
N GLY A 140 7.15 16.24 1.54
CA GLY A 140 6.10 17.25 1.72
C GLY A 140 5.20 17.04 2.93
N MET A 141 5.27 15.88 3.61
CA MET A 141 4.35 15.54 4.70
C MET A 141 4.35 16.55 5.85
N TYR A 142 5.49 17.18 6.13
CA TYR A 142 5.57 18.26 7.13
C TYR A 142 4.64 19.42 6.75
N ASP A 143 4.63 19.85 5.49
CA ASP A 143 3.75 20.91 5.04
C ASP A 143 2.28 20.50 5.10
N ILE A 144 1.97 19.25 4.78
CA ILE A 144 0.60 18.70 4.88
C ILE A 144 0.10 18.72 6.33
N ILE A 145 0.80 18.06 7.26
CA ILE A 145 0.32 17.90 8.64
C ILE A 145 0.25 19.21 9.42
N THR A 146 1.01 20.24 9.00
CA THR A 146 0.96 21.57 9.64
C THR A 146 -0.06 22.52 9.00
N ASN A 147 -0.68 22.16 7.88
CA ASN A 147 -1.65 23.00 7.16
C ASN A 147 -3.10 22.50 7.22
N PHE A 148 -3.33 21.23 7.59
CA PHE A 148 -4.65 20.62 7.65
C PHE A 148 -4.95 20.03 9.03
N GLU A 149 -6.22 19.87 9.35
CA GLU A 149 -6.64 19.01 10.46
C GLU A 149 -6.41 17.55 10.02
N ILE A 150 -5.63 16.79 10.79
CA ILE A 150 -5.27 15.40 10.47
C ILE A 150 -6.01 14.44 11.42
N GLY A 151 -6.70 13.47 10.84
CA GLY A 151 -7.35 12.40 11.60
C GLY A 151 -6.34 11.37 12.09
N LYS A 152 -5.61 10.73 11.19
CA LYS A 152 -4.59 9.73 11.52
C LYS A 152 -3.45 9.74 10.51
N ILE A 153 -2.23 9.52 10.97
CA ILE A 153 -1.04 9.33 10.15
C ILE A 153 -0.66 7.85 10.18
N ILE A 154 -0.47 7.25 9.01
CA ILE A 154 -0.08 5.85 8.83
C ILE A 154 1.29 5.81 8.17
N LEU A 155 2.27 5.17 8.81
CA LEU A 155 3.65 5.15 8.36
C LEU A 155 4.21 3.72 8.34
N PRO A 156 5.15 3.40 7.44
CA PRO A 156 5.90 2.17 7.55
C PRO A 156 6.75 2.17 8.82
N LYS A 157 6.93 0.99 9.41
CA LYS A 157 7.81 0.85 10.56
C LYS A 157 9.27 0.78 10.10
N VAL A 158 9.99 1.89 10.24
CA VAL A 158 11.39 2.01 9.83
C VAL A 158 12.27 2.23 11.05
N GLU A 159 13.34 1.45 11.15
CA GLU A 159 14.31 1.63 12.25
C GLU A 159 15.04 2.97 12.10
N ARG A 160 15.24 3.67 13.22
CA ARG A 160 15.76 5.05 13.24
C ARG A 160 17.10 5.22 12.51
N GLU A 161 17.92 4.18 12.52
CA GLU A 161 19.25 4.15 11.90
C GLU A 161 19.21 4.08 10.38
N GLN A 162 18.10 3.67 9.82
CA GLN A 162 17.91 3.51 8.37
C GLN A 162 17.77 4.86 7.65
N VAL A 163 17.14 5.85 8.28
CA VAL A 163 16.89 7.15 7.68
C VAL A 163 17.48 8.26 8.54
N THR A 164 18.65 8.73 8.15
CA THR A 164 19.40 9.76 8.86
C THR A 164 19.25 11.17 8.27
N ALA A 165 18.40 11.31 7.25
CA ALA A 165 18.16 12.59 6.59
C ALA A 165 17.52 13.61 7.55
N ASN A 166 18.07 14.83 7.60
CA ASN A 166 17.62 15.87 8.54
C ASN A 166 16.12 16.21 8.38
N TRP A 167 15.58 16.15 7.16
CA TRP A 167 14.17 16.43 6.90
C TRP A 167 13.27 15.38 7.56
N TYR A 168 13.66 14.11 7.45
CA TYR A 168 12.90 13.00 8.06
C TYR A 168 12.94 13.07 9.58
N ILE A 169 14.11 13.37 10.16
CA ILE A 169 14.25 13.59 11.61
C ILE A 169 13.35 14.76 12.08
N LYS A 170 13.28 15.86 11.30
CA LYS A 170 12.40 16.99 11.59
C LYS A 170 10.92 16.58 11.52
N LEU A 171 10.52 15.83 10.49
CA LEU A 171 9.15 15.32 10.34
C LEU A 171 8.77 14.43 11.52
N MET A 172 9.60 13.42 11.85
CA MET A 172 9.33 12.50 12.96
C MET A 172 9.30 13.21 14.31
N LYS A 173 10.09 14.27 14.48
CA LYS A 173 10.04 15.13 15.65
C LYS A 173 8.70 15.87 15.74
N GLU A 174 8.27 16.50 14.67
CA GLU A 174 6.95 17.18 14.60
C GLU A 174 5.82 16.22 14.95
N ILE A 175 5.83 15.02 14.34
CA ILE A 175 4.83 13.99 14.61
C ILE A 175 4.86 13.55 16.07
N SER A 176 6.04 13.41 16.69
CA SER A 176 6.17 12.94 18.06
C SER A 176 5.85 14.01 19.11
N GLU A 177 6.01 15.29 18.79
CA GLU A 177 5.74 16.42 19.69
C GLU A 177 4.32 16.99 19.49
N GLY A 178 3.68 16.73 18.33
CA GLY A 178 2.32 17.13 18.01
C GLY A 178 1.26 16.18 18.58
N ASP A 179 0.01 16.62 18.55
CA ASP A 179 -1.15 15.82 18.99
C ASP A 179 -1.75 15.02 17.80
N TYR A 180 -0.90 14.19 17.16
CA TYR A 180 -1.29 13.36 16.02
C TYR A 180 -1.57 11.92 16.46
N GLN A 181 -2.63 11.33 15.93
CA GLN A 181 -2.83 9.88 16.00
C GLN A 181 -1.92 9.21 14.95
N VAL A 182 -1.01 8.35 15.39
CA VAL A 182 -0.05 7.66 14.52
C VAL A 182 -0.22 6.16 14.64
N GLU A 183 -0.20 5.49 13.50
CA GLU A 183 -0.25 4.04 13.39
C GLU A 183 0.85 3.56 12.44
N TYR A 184 1.44 2.40 12.72
CA TYR A 184 2.34 1.77 11.76
C TYR A 184 1.57 0.83 10.86
N SER A 185 1.81 0.93 9.54
CA SER A 185 1.21 0.04 8.56
C SER A 185 1.60 -1.42 8.82
N GLN A 186 0.60 -2.29 8.71
CA GLN A 186 0.75 -3.74 8.85
C GLN A 186 -0.15 -4.42 7.82
N THR A 187 0.31 -5.52 7.25
CA THR A 187 -0.51 -6.37 6.37
C THR A 187 -1.84 -6.70 7.05
N GLY A 188 -2.95 -6.49 6.32
CA GLY A 188 -4.31 -6.70 6.78
C GLY A 188 -4.95 -5.52 7.53
N ASN A 189 -4.23 -4.39 7.77
CA ASN A 189 -4.88 -3.19 8.30
C ASN A 189 -5.87 -2.62 7.27
N THR A 190 -7.05 -2.23 7.74
CA THR A 190 -8.10 -1.64 6.91
C THR A 190 -8.55 -0.28 7.46
N TYR A 191 -8.89 0.64 6.55
CA TYR A 191 -9.32 2.00 6.86
C TYR A 191 -10.55 2.35 6.04
N GLN A 192 -11.63 2.77 6.70
CA GLN A 192 -12.87 3.14 6.04
C GLN A 192 -12.81 4.58 5.53
N LEU A 193 -12.97 4.77 4.23
CA LEU A 193 -13.04 6.07 3.56
C LEU A 193 -14.42 6.28 2.94
N GLY A 194 -15.41 6.68 3.76
CA GLY A 194 -16.82 6.67 3.34
C GLY A 194 -17.29 5.25 3.03
N ASP A 195 -17.71 4.99 1.80
CA ASP A 195 -18.07 3.65 1.31
C ASP A 195 -16.88 2.88 0.73
N ALA A 196 -15.74 3.54 0.49
CA ALA A 196 -14.51 2.90 0.07
C ALA A 196 -13.75 2.30 1.25
N VAL A 197 -12.95 1.27 0.99
CA VAL A 197 -12.05 0.64 1.96
C VAL A 197 -10.63 0.72 1.44
N ILE A 198 -9.71 1.19 2.27
CA ILE A 198 -8.27 1.14 2.01
C ILE A 198 -7.71 -0.01 2.84
N GLU A 199 -7.04 -0.95 2.21
CA GLU A 199 -6.41 -2.10 2.85
C GLU A 199 -4.90 -2.11 2.58
N ILE A 200 -4.09 -2.34 3.61
CA ILE A 200 -2.67 -2.66 3.46
C ILE A 200 -2.58 -4.14 3.10
N LEU A 201 -2.45 -4.44 1.82
CA LEU A 201 -2.34 -5.83 1.34
C LEU A 201 -1.01 -6.46 1.74
N TRP A 202 0.07 -5.68 1.62
CA TRP A 202 1.41 -6.13 1.97
C TRP A 202 2.24 -5.03 2.61
N GLN A 203 2.92 -5.38 3.68
CA GLN A 203 3.95 -4.59 4.34
C GLN A 203 5.09 -5.51 4.71
N SER A 204 6.28 -5.27 4.15
CA SER A 204 7.47 -6.03 4.50
C SER A 204 7.82 -5.89 5.98
N GLU A 205 8.26 -6.97 6.60
CA GLU A 205 8.70 -6.97 7.99
C GLU A 205 10.22 -6.84 8.11
N GLY A 206 10.67 -6.30 9.24
CA GLY A 206 12.08 -6.18 9.55
C GLY A 206 12.80 -5.05 8.85
N THR A 207 14.14 -5.14 8.79
CA THR A 207 15.01 -4.09 8.25
C THR A 207 15.25 -4.35 6.77
N GLN A 208 14.90 -3.39 5.93
CA GLN A 208 15.13 -3.45 4.50
C GLN A 208 16.50 -2.86 4.14
N SER A 209 17.20 -3.51 3.20
CA SER A 209 18.48 -3.00 2.67
C SER A 209 18.27 -1.83 1.69
N ASN A 210 17.12 -1.82 1.02
CA ASN A 210 16.66 -0.76 0.13
C ASN A 210 15.46 -0.05 0.77
N ILE A 211 15.51 1.27 0.85
CA ILE A 211 14.47 2.09 1.46
C ILE A 211 13.15 2.01 0.68
N ASN A 212 13.19 1.82 -0.65
CA ASN A 212 12.00 1.59 -1.48
C ASN A 212 11.19 0.38 -0.97
N ASN A 213 11.86 -0.64 -0.48
CA ASN A 213 11.24 -1.89 -0.01
C ASN A 213 10.54 -1.77 1.36
N TYR A 214 10.50 -0.57 1.95
CA TYR A 214 9.54 -0.23 3.02
C TYR A 214 8.17 0.16 2.48
N SER A 215 8.01 0.36 1.16
CA SER A 215 6.72 0.67 0.54
C SER A 215 5.67 -0.38 0.89
N ASN A 216 4.53 0.09 1.40
CA ASN A 216 3.36 -0.75 1.53
C ASN A 216 2.65 -0.89 0.18
N ILE A 217 2.10 -2.08 -0.08
CA ILE A 217 1.17 -2.29 -1.18
C ILE A 217 -0.24 -2.13 -0.60
N MET A 218 -1.00 -1.17 -1.13
CA MET A 218 -2.35 -0.86 -0.68
C MET A 218 -3.37 -1.11 -1.78
N LYS A 219 -4.53 -1.62 -1.42
CA LYS A 219 -5.70 -1.71 -2.29
C LYS A 219 -6.78 -0.75 -1.78
N VAL A 220 -7.35 0.03 -2.69
CA VAL A 220 -8.52 0.87 -2.42
C VAL A 220 -9.69 0.29 -3.18
N SER A 221 -10.67 -0.23 -2.46
CA SER A 221 -11.85 -0.87 -3.03
C SER A 221 -13.07 0.04 -2.95
N PHE A 222 -13.77 0.24 -4.07
CA PHE A 222 -15.02 0.97 -4.17
C PHE A 222 -16.01 0.28 -5.12
N GLY A 223 -17.03 -0.35 -4.58
CA GLY A 223 -17.90 -1.23 -5.35
C GLY A 223 -17.14 -2.44 -5.88
N GLU A 224 -17.17 -2.63 -7.20
CA GLU A 224 -16.42 -3.69 -7.89
C GLU A 224 -15.09 -3.19 -8.46
N MET A 225 -14.71 -1.94 -8.18
CA MET A 225 -13.50 -1.31 -8.70
C MET A 225 -12.42 -1.26 -7.63
N ASP A 226 -11.24 -1.71 -7.98
CA ASP A 226 -10.05 -1.73 -7.14
C ASP A 226 -8.94 -0.85 -7.73
N ILE A 227 -8.22 -0.18 -6.84
CA ILE A 227 -7.01 0.59 -7.17
C ILE A 227 -5.87 -0.01 -6.36
N LEU A 228 -4.83 -0.46 -7.04
CA LEU A 228 -3.61 -0.94 -6.38
C LEU A 228 -2.54 0.16 -6.38
N MET A 229 -2.03 0.50 -5.19
CA MET A 229 -0.99 1.49 -4.99
C MET A 229 0.22 0.82 -4.36
N THR A 230 1.37 0.90 -5.02
CA THR A 230 2.57 0.13 -4.65
C THR A 230 3.71 0.98 -4.09
N GLY A 231 3.52 2.33 -4.05
CA GLY A 231 4.64 3.24 -3.78
C GLY A 231 5.80 2.95 -4.74
N ASP A 232 6.99 2.76 -4.19
CA ASP A 232 8.20 2.39 -4.92
C ASP A 232 8.69 0.98 -4.59
N ALA A 233 7.76 0.09 -4.19
CA ALA A 233 8.08 -1.32 -3.98
C ALA A 233 8.81 -1.89 -5.20
N GLU A 234 9.99 -2.47 -4.97
CA GLU A 234 10.77 -3.09 -6.03
C GLU A 234 10.43 -4.58 -6.17
N THR A 235 11.02 -5.22 -7.16
CA THR A 235 10.71 -6.62 -7.54
C THR A 235 10.75 -7.59 -6.35
N GLU A 236 11.62 -7.38 -5.36
CA GLU A 236 11.69 -8.21 -4.16
C GLU A 236 10.38 -8.18 -3.35
N ILE A 237 9.77 -7.00 -3.22
CA ILE A 237 8.51 -6.85 -2.48
C ILE A 237 7.32 -7.34 -3.31
N GLU A 238 7.38 -7.14 -4.63
CA GLU A 238 6.39 -7.73 -5.55
C GLU A 238 6.41 -9.26 -5.47
N GLU A 239 7.60 -9.88 -5.43
CA GLU A 239 7.75 -11.33 -5.26
C GLU A 239 7.22 -11.83 -3.91
N GLU A 240 7.48 -11.08 -2.82
CA GLU A 240 6.93 -11.41 -1.50
C GLU A 240 5.39 -11.37 -1.53
N ALA A 241 4.80 -10.34 -2.12
CA ALA A 241 3.35 -10.20 -2.26
C ALA A 241 2.75 -11.33 -3.11
N LEU A 242 3.35 -11.64 -4.26
CA LEU A 242 2.93 -12.75 -5.14
C LEU A 242 2.97 -14.12 -4.42
N ASN A 243 4.00 -14.34 -3.60
CA ASN A 243 4.15 -15.60 -2.86
C ASN A 243 3.24 -15.71 -1.63
N SER A 244 2.59 -14.63 -1.21
CA SER A 244 1.70 -14.60 -0.04
C SER A 244 0.27 -15.02 -0.33
N GLU A 245 -0.07 -15.36 -1.57
CA GLU A 245 -1.42 -15.75 -2.03
C GLU A 245 -2.50 -14.66 -1.79
N ILE A 246 -2.11 -13.38 -1.66
CA ILE A 246 -3.06 -12.25 -1.60
C ILE A 246 -3.61 -11.94 -2.99
N GLU A 247 -4.84 -11.42 -3.05
CA GLU A 247 -5.46 -11.02 -4.30
C GLU A 247 -4.98 -9.63 -4.72
N LEU A 248 -4.18 -9.57 -5.80
CA LEU A 248 -3.57 -8.34 -6.31
C LEU A 248 -4.37 -7.70 -7.45
N ASN A 249 -5.32 -8.42 -8.06
CA ASN A 249 -6.10 -7.92 -9.21
C ASN A 249 -6.72 -6.54 -8.89
N ALA A 250 -6.62 -5.60 -9.85
CA ALA A 250 -7.16 -4.26 -9.72
C ALA A 250 -7.30 -3.60 -11.09
N GLU A 251 -8.37 -2.83 -11.32
CA GLU A 251 -8.63 -2.10 -12.57
C GLU A 251 -7.63 -0.97 -12.78
N ILE A 252 -7.17 -0.34 -11.70
CA ILE A 252 -6.20 0.77 -11.74
C ILE A 252 -4.95 0.38 -10.97
N LEU A 253 -3.81 0.51 -11.60
CA LEU A 253 -2.49 0.38 -10.98
C LEU A 253 -1.78 1.73 -10.89
N LYS A 254 -1.38 2.19 -9.70
CA LYS A 254 -0.27 3.14 -9.60
C LYS A 254 1.00 2.39 -9.97
N VAL A 255 1.56 2.66 -11.12
CA VAL A 255 2.77 2.00 -11.64
C VAL A 255 3.93 2.23 -10.70
N GLY A 256 4.58 1.16 -10.27
CA GLY A 256 5.62 1.19 -9.26
C GLY A 256 6.78 2.12 -9.60
N HIS A 257 7.30 2.84 -8.60
CA HIS A 257 8.53 3.63 -8.65
C HIS A 257 8.59 4.57 -9.87
N HIS A 258 7.49 5.32 -10.11
CA HIS A 258 7.35 6.27 -11.22
C HIS A 258 7.61 5.66 -12.60
N GLY A 259 7.43 4.34 -12.75
CA GLY A 259 7.74 3.61 -13.98
C GLY A 259 9.21 3.19 -14.12
N SER A 260 9.95 3.04 -13.01
CA SER A 260 11.29 2.42 -13.00
C SER A 260 11.23 0.97 -13.49
N ASP A 261 12.32 0.50 -14.09
CA ASP A 261 12.51 -0.91 -14.48
C ASP A 261 12.83 -1.84 -13.29
N THR A 262 13.07 -1.25 -12.10
CA THR A 262 13.25 -2.03 -10.85
C THR A 262 11.94 -2.50 -10.23
N SER A 263 10.81 -1.99 -10.74
CA SER A 263 9.45 -2.28 -10.27
C SER A 263 8.54 -2.72 -11.42
N SER A 264 7.31 -3.07 -11.11
CA SER A 264 6.31 -3.52 -12.09
C SER A 264 6.84 -4.67 -12.93
N SER A 265 7.29 -5.75 -12.26
CA SER A 265 7.73 -6.99 -12.91
C SER A 265 6.59 -7.57 -13.76
N GLN A 266 6.94 -8.35 -14.80
CA GLN A 266 5.92 -8.92 -15.67
C GLN A 266 4.98 -9.86 -14.91
N GLU A 267 5.52 -10.60 -13.94
CA GLU A 267 4.78 -11.51 -13.08
C GLU A 267 3.78 -10.74 -12.20
N PHE A 268 4.21 -9.60 -11.66
CA PHE A 268 3.36 -8.72 -10.85
C PHE A 268 2.28 -8.08 -11.71
N LEU A 269 2.62 -7.52 -12.86
CA LEU A 269 1.64 -6.95 -13.80
C LEU A 269 0.61 -7.97 -14.26
N ASN A 270 1.03 -9.23 -14.52
CA ASN A 270 0.09 -10.30 -14.88
C ASN A 270 -0.85 -10.67 -13.73
N ALA A 271 -0.44 -10.54 -12.47
CA ALA A 271 -1.27 -10.81 -11.31
C ALA A 271 -2.24 -9.66 -11.01
N VAL A 272 -1.82 -8.43 -11.25
CA VAL A 272 -2.68 -7.23 -11.10
C VAL A 272 -3.69 -7.16 -12.24
N ASP A 273 -3.29 -7.46 -13.48
CA ASP A 273 -4.09 -7.39 -14.71
C ASP A 273 -4.85 -6.07 -14.86
N PRO A 274 -4.14 -4.91 -14.81
CA PRO A 274 -4.77 -3.60 -14.76
C PRO A 274 -5.28 -3.16 -16.13
N GLU A 275 -6.46 -2.49 -16.16
CA GLU A 275 -6.94 -1.78 -17.34
C GLU A 275 -6.26 -0.41 -17.48
N TYR A 276 -5.97 0.26 -16.34
CA TYR A 276 -5.38 1.60 -16.31
C TYR A 276 -4.10 1.65 -15.49
N GLY A 277 -3.09 2.37 -16.00
CA GLY A 277 -1.85 2.66 -15.31
C GLY A 277 -1.70 4.15 -15.00
N LEU A 278 -1.47 4.50 -13.72
CA LEU A 278 -1.20 5.87 -13.28
C LEU A 278 0.30 6.04 -13.04
N ILE A 279 0.91 7.02 -13.70
CA ILE A 279 2.36 7.29 -13.59
C ILE A 279 2.56 8.75 -13.19
N SER A 280 3.06 8.98 -11.96
CA SER A 280 3.52 10.30 -11.55
C SER A 280 4.99 10.47 -11.95
N SER A 281 5.24 11.42 -12.82
CA SER A 281 6.54 11.65 -13.43
C SER A 281 6.71 13.11 -13.84
N LYS A 282 7.92 13.51 -14.16
CA LYS A 282 8.26 14.85 -14.64
C LYS A 282 9.14 14.77 -15.87
N ILE A 283 8.81 15.58 -16.90
CA ILE A 283 9.69 15.73 -18.05
C ILE A 283 11.08 16.17 -17.63
N GLY A 284 12.10 15.56 -18.24
CA GLY A 284 13.51 15.86 -17.95
C GLY A 284 13.95 15.43 -16.55
N ASN A 285 13.29 14.43 -15.97
CA ASN A 285 13.74 13.88 -14.71
C ASN A 285 15.07 13.11 -14.90
N LYS A 286 15.97 13.22 -13.94
CA LYS A 286 17.33 12.65 -14.02
C LYS A 286 17.40 11.13 -14.10
N TYR A 287 16.27 10.44 -13.89
CA TYR A 287 16.18 8.98 -13.89
C TYR A 287 15.67 8.42 -15.21
N ASN A 288 15.18 9.29 -16.10
CA ASN A 288 14.49 8.93 -17.35
C ASN A 288 13.22 8.06 -17.12
N HIS A 289 12.56 8.24 -15.97
CA HIS A 289 11.30 7.57 -15.68
C HIS A 289 10.12 8.26 -16.38
N PRO A 290 9.10 7.51 -16.84
CA PRO A 290 9.10 6.05 -16.90
C PRO A 290 10.15 5.52 -17.88
N THR A 291 10.70 4.33 -17.61
CA THR A 291 11.70 3.71 -18.49
C THR A 291 11.03 3.04 -19.69
N GLU A 292 11.78 2.93 -20.81
CA GLU A 292 11.32 2.23 -22.03
C GLU A 292 10.86 0.79 -21.70
N ALA A 293 11.61 0.09 -20.84
CA ALA A 293 11.29 -1.27 -20.45
C ALA A 293 9.93 -1.40 -19.74
N THR A 294 9.60 -0.44 -18.87
CA THR A 294 8.31 -0.43 -18.17
C THR A 294 7.18 -0.07 -19.13
N MET A 295 7.36 0.98 -19.96
CA MET A 295 6.36 1.39 -20.94
C MET A 295 6.06 0.28 -21.94
N GLN A 296 7.08 -0.46 -22.41
CA GLN A 296 6.90 -1.59 -23.31
C GLN A 296 6.09 -2.75 -22.67
N LYS A 297 6.26 -3.00 -21.35
CA LYS A 297 5.44 -4.00 -20.64
C LYS A 297 3.97 -3.58 -20.61
N LEU A 298 3.69 -2.30 -20.28
CA LEU A 298 2.34 -1.76 -20.24
C LEU A 298 1.68 -1.76 -21.63
N GLU A 299 2.40 -1.35 -22.67
CA GLU A 299 1.94 -1.38 -24.05
C GLU A 299 1.60 -2.81 -24.51
N ASN A 300 2.46 -3.79 -24.23
CA ASN A 300 2.25 -5.19 -24.58
C ASN A 300 1.03 -5.82 -23.90
N MET A 301 0.55 -5.23 -22.80
CA MET A 301 -0.63 -5.65 -22.05
C MET A 301 -1.86 -4.78 -22.37
N ASP A 302 -1.76 -3.85 -23.32
CA ASP A 302 -2.81 -2.89 -23.68
C ASP A 302 -3.30 -2.04 -22.48
N VAL A 303 -2.44 -1.81 -21.46
CA VAL A 303 -2.77 -0.98 -20.30
C VAL A 303 -2.84 0.49 -20.69
N ILE A 304 -3.99 1.11 -20.51
CA ILE A 304 -4.19 2.54 -20.83
C ILE A 304 -3.48 3.40 -19.77
N VAL A 305 -2.50 4.21 -20.18
CA VAL A 305 -1.69 4.99 -19.23
C VAL A 305 -2.15 6.44 -19.11
N TYR A 306 -2.09 6.99 -17.90
CA TYR A 306 -2.28 8.40 -17.59
C TYR A 306 -1.08 8.91 -16.80
N ARG A 307 -0.50 10.04 -17.24
CA ARG A 307 0.81 10.51 -16.78
C ARG A 307 0.76 11.99 -16.38
N THR A 308 1.38 12.33 -15.24
CA THR A 308 1.43 13.76 -14.82
C THR A 308 2.34 14.61 -15.70
N ASP A 309 3.36 14.05 -16.33
CA ASP A 309 4.27 14.77 -17.24
C ASP A 309 3.64 15.10 -18.61
N GLU A 310 2.46 14.54 -18.90
CA GLU A 310 1.67 14.88 -20.10
C GLU A 310 0.42 15.69 -19.77
N CYS A 311 -0.30 15.30 -18.70
CA CYS A 311 -1.60 15.86 -18.35
C CYS A 311 -1.56 16.94 -17.25
N GLY A 312 -0.44 17.12 -16.51
CA GLY A 312 -0.51 17.76 -15.21
C GLY A 312 -1.23 16.86 -14.20
N SER A 313 -1.99 17.41 -13.28
CA SER A 313 -2.74 16.59 -12.32
C SER A 313 -3.82 15.75 -13.01
N VAL A 314 -3.76 14.42 -12.81
CA VAL A 314 -4.74 13.46 -13.34
C VAL A 314 -5.81 13.21 -12.30
N VAL A 315 -7.08 13.27 -12.71
CA VAL A 315 -8.24 13.04 -11.83
C VAL A 315 -9.07 11.89 -12.39
N ALA A 316 -9.09 10.78 -11.68
CA ALA A 316 -9.98 9.66 -11.96
C ALA A 316 -11.25 9.77 -11.11
N THR A 317 -12.42 9.70 -11.74
CA THR A 317 -13.72 9.59 -11.07
C THR A 317 -14.25 8.18 -11.30
N ILE A 318 -14.40 7.44 -10.21
CA ILE A 318 -14.73 6.02 -10.18
C ILE A 318 -16.12 5.88 -9.55
N THR A 319 -17.05 5.32 -10.29
CA THR A 319 -18.37 4.90 -9.81
C THR A 319 -18.40 3.39 -9.65
N ALA A 320 -19.50 2.81 -9.19
CA ALA A 320 -19.64 1.37 -9.05
C ALA A 320 -19.31 0.56 -10.33
N ASN A 321 -19.49 1.16 -11.52
CA ASN A 321 -19.42 0.45 -12.81
C ASN A 321 -18.62 1.20 -13.89
N ASN A 322 -17.96 2.31 -13.58
CA ASN A 322 -17.31 3.10 -14.61
C ASN A 322 -16.18 3.96 -14.05
N ILE A 323 -15.14 4.12 -14.83
CA ILE A 323 -13.99 4.98 -14.55
C ILE A 323 -13.90 6.04 -15.63
N THR A 324 -13.71 7.30 -15.25
CA THR A 324 -13.50 8.43 -16.18
C THR A 324 -12.33 9.27 -15.71
N PHE A 325 -11.61 9.86 -16.66
CA PHE A 325 -10.46 10.72 -16.41
C PHE A 325 -10.69 12.13 -16.91
N ASN A 326 -9.98 13.11 -16.34
CA ASN A 326 -10.06 14.52 -16.72
C ASN A 326 -9.22 14.88 -17.94
N CYS A 327 -8.43 13.96 -18.48
CA CYS A 327 -7.59 14.15 -19.67
C CYS A 327 -7.64 12.92 -20.58
N GLU A 328 -7.07 13.04 -21.76
CA GLU A 328 -6.87 11.92 -22.68
C GLU A 328 -5.74 11.03 -22.18
N PRO A 329 -5.73 9.73 -22.54
CA PRO A 329 -4.61 8.84 -22.24
C PRO A 329 -3.28 9.38 -22.78
N GLY A 330 -2.20 9.10 -22.04
CA GLY A 330 -0.85 9.34 -22.49
C GLY A 330 -0.37 8.30 -23.51
N ASP A 331 0.81 8.55 -24.05
CA ASP A 331 1.48 7.58 -24.93
C ASP A 331 2.44 6.66 -24.13
N TYR A 332 3.09 5.71 -24.85
CA TYR A 332 4.04 4.78 -24.23
C TYR A 332 5.50 5.22 -24.38
N LEU A 333 5.75 6.51 -24.66
CA LEU A 333 7.11 7.03 -24.69
C LEU A 333 7.74 6.99 -23.30
N SER A 334 9.02 6.62 -23.24
CA SER A 334 9.79 6.78 -22.02
C SER A 334 9.95 8.24 -21.62
N GLY A 335 10.33 8.52 -20.38
CA GLY A 335 10.59 9.89 -19.93
C GLY A 335 11.68 10.60 -20.75
N HIS A 336 12.63 9.84 -21.31
CA HIS A 336 13.67 10.37 -22.21
C HIS A 336 13.13 10.71 -23.59
N GLU A 337 12.36 9.80 -24.20
CA GLU A 337 11.77 10.02 -25.52
C GLU A 337 10.78 11.18 -25.53
N LEU A 338 9.94 11.28 -24.48
CA LEU A 338 9.01 12.40 -24.30
C LEU A 338 9.74 13.75 -24.15
N GLU A 339 10.89 13.78 -23.47
CA GLU A 339 11.72 14.98 -23.37
C GLU A 339 12.27 15.39 -24.75
N GLU A 340 12.78 14.42 -25.53
CA GLU A 340 13.29 14.68 -26.88
C GLU A 340 12.19 15.19 -27.82
N GLU A 341 10.97 14.61 -27.77
CA GLU A 341 9.84 15.04 -28.58
C GLU A 341 9.42 16.50 -28.29
N LYS A 342 9.36 16.89 -27.01
CA LYS A 342 8.95 18.24 -26.61
C LYS A 342 10.02 19.32 -26.86
N VAL A 343 11.26 18.93 -27.09
CA VAL A 343 12.38 19.84 -27.41
C VAL A 343 12.58 19.98 -28.92
N ALA A 344 12.08 19.06 -29.76
CA ALA A 344 12.19 19.04 -31.21
C ALA A 344 11.17 19.96 -31.88
#